data_b283aa081d0b12cb68a8c7e2b707d406
#
_entry.id   b283aa081d0b12cb68a8c7e2b707d406
#
_cell.length_a   1.000
_cell.length_b   1.000
_cell.length_c   1.000
_cell.angle_alpha   90.00
_cell.angle_beta   90.00
_cell.angle_gamma   90.00
#
_symmetry.space_group_name_H-M   'P 1'
#
loop_
_entity.id
_entity.type
_entity.pdbx_description
1 polymer ?
#
loop_
_entity_poly.entity_id
_entity_poly.type
_entity_poly.pdbx_seq_one_letter_code
_entity_poly.pdbx_strand_id
1 'polypeptide(L)'
;MLILVGIIASISALGITALLINIFERKQESKNPFFRVVELTDETEDASIWGKNFPLQYDGYKRTVDMVRTKYGGSEAVPRTPTQADPRSIVAQSKLEQDPRLKIIWAGYAFSKDFREERGHAYMLEDQTFTERQIAAPQPGTCMHCHASLYVAYRKLGNGDLIKGFEKMNQMPYFEARKHVQHPISCIDCHDPKTMQLRVTRPGFLEGMKTLKAAQGIKNYDVNTMATRQEMRSFVCGQCHVEYYFKGKEKRLVYPWANGLKVDEIMAYYDQNQHKDWVHKETGAEVLKAQHPEFEMWNQGIHARAGVACADCHMPYKREGAMKISDHHVRSPLLNINRSCQTCHKASEQELRERVEIIQQRTFGLRNQAMDALIEFILDIKSAKAKDANNPQLALARDYQRKAQFRLDFVEAENSTGFHAPQEAARILADSINLVRKGQRILLERNKPKNRDSDGLDSRFPRE
;
A
#
# COMPACT_ATOMS: atom_id res chain seq x y z
N MET A 1 -46.26 10.29 47.93
CA MET A 1 -44.89 9.75 47.79
C MET A 1 -44.89 8.34 47.14
N LEU A 2 -45.57 7.34 47.70
CA LEU A 2 -45.59 5.97 47.17
C LEU A 2 -46.12 5.84 45.71
N ILE A 3 -47.18 6.59 45.35
CA ILE A 3 -47.70 6.60 43.98
C ILE A 3 -46.70 7.16 42.97
N LEU A 4 -45.99 8.23 43.31
CA LEU A 4 -44.96 8.82 42.44
C LEU A 4 -43.78 7.90 42.24
N VAL A 5 -43.34 7.21 43.28
CA VAL A 5 -42.28 6.18 43.21
C VAL A 5 -42.72 5.02 42.33
N GLY A 6 -43.97 4.58 42.45
CA GLY A 6 -44.55 3.53 41.59
C GLY A 6 -44.60 3.92 40.11
N ILE A 7 -44.97 5.14 39.80
CA ILE A 7 -44.97 5.66 38.41
C ILE A 7 -43.55 5.74 37.84
N ILE A 8 -42.59 6.27 38.57
CA ILE A 8 -41.21 6.37 38.14
C ILE A 8 -40.62 4.97 37.91
N ALA A 9 -40.87 4.02 38.83
CA ALA A 9 -40.41 2.65 38.68
C ALA A 9 -41.00 1.97 37.44
N SER A 10 -42.30 2.18 37.17
CA SER A 10 -42.96 1.63 35.98
C SER A 10 -42.43 2.21 34.67
N ILE A 11 -42.20 3.52 34.60
CA ILE A 11 -41.64 4.18 33.43
C ILE A 11 -40.20 3.69 33.19
N SER A 12 -39.39 3.56 34.25
CA SER A 12 -38.04 3.04 34.17
C SER A 12 -38.01 1.58 33.70
N ALA A 13 -38.88 0.74 34.22
CA ALA A 13 -38.99 -0.65 33.80
C ALA A 13 -39.43 -0.78 32.32
N LEU A 14 -40.39 0.03 31.86
CA LEU A 14 -40.81 0.08 30.46
C LEU A 14 -39.65 0.57 29.56
N GLY A 15 -38.91 1.59 29.97
CA GLY A 15 -37.72 2.09 29.24
C GLY A 15 -36.61 1.03 29.11
N ILE A 16 -36.32 0.34 30.20
CA ILE A 16 -35.34 -0.75 30.21
C ILE A 16 -35.79 -1.91 29.31
N THR A 17 -37.06 -2.29 29.42
CA THR A 17 -37.61 -3.37 28.58
C THR A 17 -37.58 -3.02 27.10
N ALA A 18 -37.97 -1.80 26.72
CA ALA A 18 -37.88 -1.34 25.33
C ALA A 18 -36.41 -1.31 24.81
N LEU A 19 -35.47 -0.93 25.67
CA LEU A 19 -34.06 -0.95 25.34
C LEU A 19 -33.54 -2.37 25.12
N LEU A 20 -33.92 -3.31 25.99
CA LEU A 20 -33.54 -4.72 25.88
C LEU A 20 -34.14 -5.38 24.62
N ILE A 21 -35.40 -5.10 24.32
CA ILE A 21 -36.05 -5.58 23.09
C ILE A 21 -35.30 -5.04 21.86
N ASN A 22 -34.99 -3.74 21.82
CA ASN A 22 -34.26 -3.14 20.72
C ASN A 22 -32.84 -3.76 20.56
N ILE A 23 -32.15 -4.02 21.66
CA ILE A 23 -30.84 -4.69 21.65
C ILE A 23 -30.96 -6.13 21.13
N PHE A 24 -32.03 -6.83 21.55
CA PHE A 24 -32.24 -8.22 21.13
C PHE A 24 -32.62 -8.32 19.64
N GLU A 25 -33.50 -7.46 19.16
CA GLU A 25 -33.86 -7.35 17.73
C GLU A 25 -32.63 -7.04 16.89
N ARG A 26 -31.80 -6.05 17.28
CA ARG A 26 -30.56 -5.72 16.59
C ARG A 26 -29.54 -6.86 16.59
N LYS A 27 -29.53 -7.65 17.68
CA LYS A 27 -28.65 -8.83 17.77
C LYS A 27 -29.16 -9.99 16.90
N GLN A 28 -30.45 -10.12 16.72
CA GLN A 28 -31.09 -11.06 15.78
C GLN A 28 -30.82 -10.61 14.32
N GLU A 29 -31.04 -9.34 14.00
CA GLU A 29 -30.76 -8.77 12.67
C GLU A 29 -29.28 -8.95 12.28
N SER A 30 -28.38 -8.83 13.24
CA SER A 30 -26.94 -9.05 13.00
C SER A 30 -26.57 -10.51 12.74
N LYS A 31 -27.41 -11.48 13.15
CA LYS A 31 -27.20 -12.90 12.90
C LYS A 31 -27.65 -13.34 11.51
N ASN A 32 -28.64 -12.64 10.93
CA ASN A 32 -29.09 -12.86 9.55
C ASN A 32 -28.94 -11.56 8.74
N PRO A 33 -27.70 -11.17 8.45
CA PRO A 33 -27.39 -9.82 7.95
C PRO A 33 -27.84 -9.56 6.51
N PHE A 34 -28.24 -10.58 5.75
CA PHE A 34 -28.66 -10.42 4.36
C PHE A 34 -29.58 -11.53 3.89
N PHE A 35 -30.40 -11.20 2.91
CA PHE A 35 -31.22 -12.14 2.19
C PHE A 35 -30.51 -12.60 0.92
N ARG A 36 -30.30 -13.89 0.73
CA ARG A 36 -29.67 -14.43 -0.46
C ARG A 36 -30.65 -14.45 -1.63
N VAL A 37 -30.43 -13.55 -2.58
CA VAL A 37 -31.19 -13.48 -3.84
C VAL A 37 -30.59 -14.41 -4.87
N VAL A 38 -29.26 -14.55 -4.86
CA VAL A 38 -28.49 -15.44 -5.76
C VAL A 38 -27.53 -16.28 -4.96
N GLU A 39 -27.28 -17.49 -5.43
CA GLU A 39 -26.21 -18.34 -4.87
C GLU A 39 -24.84 -17.81 -5.27
N LEU A 40 -23.93 -17.75 -4.30
CA LEU A 40 -22.53 -17.37 -4.49
C LEU A 40 -21.65 -18.59 -4.27
N THR A 41 -20.74 -18.81 -5.19
CA THR A 41 -19.80 -19.94 -5.16
C THR A 41 -18.36 -19.46 -5.32
N ASP A 42 -17.41 -20.36 -5.15
CA ASP A 42 -15.98 -20.09 -5.40
C ASP A 42 -15.64 -19.78 -6.88
N GLU A 43 -16.61 -19.86 -7.78
CA GLU A 43 -16.50 -19.47 -9.18
C GLU A 43 -17.18 -18.13 -9.49
N THR A 44 -17.85 -17.51 -8.51
CA THR A 44 -18.57 -16.24 -8.69
C THR A 44 -17.61 -15.07 -8.58
N GLU A 45 -16.97 -14.71 -9.68
CA GLU A 45 -15.95 -13.64 -9.74
C GLU A 45 -16.54 -12.25 -9.99
N ASP A 46 -17.63 -12.16 -10.75
CA ASP A 46 -18.29 -10.90 -11.09
C ASP A 46 -18.89 -10.21 -9.85
N ALA A 47 -18.38 -9.05 -9.49
CA ALA A 47 -18.87 -8.24 -8.35
C ALA A 47 -20.35 -7.84 -8.50
N SER A 48 -20.89 -7.74 -9.72
CA SER A 48 -22.29 -7.39 -9.95
C SER A 48 -23.26 -8.48 -9.48
N ILE A 49 -22.83 -9.73 -9.53
CA ILE A 49 -23.61 -10.87 -9.01
C ILE A 49 -23.67 -10.80 -7.49
N TRP A 50 -22.53 -10.50 -6.83
CA TRP A 50 -22.50 -10.23 -5.39
C TRP A 50 -23.39 -9.04 -5.00
N GLY A 51 -23.44 -8.02 -5.87
CA GLY A 51 -24.28 -6.84 -5.71
C GLY A 51 -25.76 -7.13 -5.59
N LYS A 52 -26.26 -8.27 -6.11
CA LYS A 52 -27.66 -8.70 -5.94
C LYS A 52 -27.97 -9.07 -4.48
N ASN A 53 -26.99 -9.63 -3.76
CA ASN A 53 -27.11 -9.93 -2.34
C ASN A 53 -26.69 -8.74 -1.45
N PHE A 54 -25.77 -7.90 -1.93
CA PHE A 54 -25.12 -6.83 -1.17
C PHE A 54 -25.12 -5.51 -1.95
N PRO A 55 -26.31 -4.94 -2.29
CA PRO A 55 -26.42 -3.77 -3.17
C PRO A 55 -25.71 -2.54 -2.61
N LEU A 56 -25.78 -2.29 -1.31
CA LEU A 56 -25.17 -1.11 -0.67
C LEU A 56 -23.63 -1.15 -0.68
N GLN A 57 -23.07 -2.35 -0.50
CA GLN A 57 -21.62 -2.56 -0.59
C GLN A 57 -21.14 -2.45 -2.03
N TYR A 58 -21.88 -3.02 -2.97
CA TYR A 58 -21.57 -2.95 -4.39
C TYR A 58 -21.64 -1.51 -4.93
N ASP A 59 -22.63 -0.72 -4.48
CA ASP A 59 -22.69 0.69 -4.81
C ASP A 59 -21.48 1.46 -4.29
N GLY A 60 -21.06 1.21 -3.06
CA GLY A 60 -19.83 1.78 -2.50
C GLY A 60 -18.60 1.40 -3.31
N TYR A 61 -18.48 0.12 -3.69
CA TYR A 61 -17.38 -0.40 -4.51
C TYR A 61 -17.29 0.31 -5.87
N LYS A 62 -18.42 0.51 -6.58
CA LYS A 62 -18.44 1.21 -7.86
C LYS A 62 -18.04 2.68 -7.77
N ARG A 63 -18.31 3.33 -6.63
CA ARG A 63 -18.00 4.74 -6.41
C ARG A 63 -16.52 5.05 -6.27
N THR A 64 -15.64 4.05 -6.27
CA THR A 64 -14.20 4.30 -6.25
C THR A 64 -13.70 5.06 -7.48
N VAL A 65 -14.50 5.18 -8.55
CA VAL A 65 -14.23 6.09 -9.68
C VAL A 65 -14.39 7.57 -9.31
N ASP A 66 -15.22 7.87 -8.30
CA ASP A 66 -15.50 9.23 -7.84
C ASP A 66 -14.45 9.72 -6.83
N MET A 67 -13.18 9.40 -7.07
CA MET A 67 -12.09 9.78 -6.18
C MET A 67 -11.85 11.27 -6.22
N VAL A 68 -11.71 11.85 -5.03
CA VAL A 68 -11.37 13.26 -4.81
C VAL A 68 -10.10 13.33 -3.99
N ARG A 69 -9.18 14.21 -4.39
CA ARG A 69 -7.93 14.43 -3.66
C ARG A 69 -8.17 15.15 -2.33
N THR A 70 -7.33 14.81 -1.36
CA THR A 70 -7.10 15.63 -0.18
C THR A 70 -5.92 16.57 -0.43
N LYS A 71 -5.62 17.45 0.53
CA LYS A 71 -4.56 18.44 0.37
C LYS A 71 -3.19 17.84 0.02
N TYR A 72 -2.85 16.67 0.56
CA TYR A 72 -1.52 16.06 0.41
C TYR A 72 -1.53 14.67 -0.24
N GLY A 73 -2.66 14.18 -0.67
CA GLY A 73 -2.72 12.85 -1.26
C GLY A 73 -4.10 12.46 -1.73
N GLY A 74 -4.25 11.18 -2.01
CA GLY A 74 -5.45 10.62 -2.60
C GLY A 74 -5.40 10.60 -4.12
N SER A 75 -6.33 9.87 -4.68
CA SER A 75 -6.52 9.70 -6.11
C SER A 75 -7.60 10.65 -6.62
N GLU A 76 -7.45 11.12 -7.84
CA GLU A 76 -8.42 11.99 -8.51
C GLU A 76 -8.72 11.45 -9.91
N ALA A 77 -10.00 11.39 -10.24
CA ALA A 77 -10.45 11.04 -11.57
C ALA A 77 -10.35 12.26 -12.50
N VAL A 78 -9.58 12.13 -13.58
CA VAL A 78 -9.31 13.22 -14.53
C VAL A 78 -9.88 12.85 -15.90
N PRO A 79 -10.71 13.72 -16.53
CA PRO A 79 -11.17 13.53 -17.88
C PRO A 79 -10.01 13.54 -18.88
N ARG A 80 -10.11 12.70 -19.92
CA ARG A 80 -9.19 12.69 -21.06
C ARG A 80 -9.94 12.39 -22.36
N THR A 81 -9.33 12.76 -23.48
CA THR A 81 -9.82 12.34 -24.79
C THR A 81 -9.38 10.91 -25.07
N PRO A 82 -10.29 9.96 -25.34
CA PRO A 82 -9.96 8.59 -25.72
C PRO A 82 -9.13 8.54 -27.02
N THR A 83 -8.25 7.55 -27.10
CA THR A 83 -7.48 7.24 -28.31
C THR A 83 -7.68 5.77 -28.68
N GLN A 84 -7.24 5.37 -29.88
CA GLN A 84 -7.29 3.95 -30.26
C GLN A 84 -6.44 3.06 -29.34
N ALA A 85 -5.31 3.58 -28.83
CA ALA A 85 -4.43 2.84 -27.94
C ALA A 85 -4.94 2.82 -26.49
N ASP A 86 -5.70 3.84 -26.08
CA ASP A 86 -6.28 3.93 -24.74
C ASP A 86 -7.71 4.49 -24.83
N PRO A 87 -8.72 3.62 -24.79
CA PRO A 87 -10.13 4.00 -24.95
C PRO A 87 -10.76 4.69 -23.75
N ARG A 88 -10.02 4.84 -22.63
CA ARG A 88 -10.56 5.44 -21.40
C ARG A 88 -10.83 6.94 -21.58
N SER A 89 -12.04 7.36 -21.21
CA SER A 89 -12.43 8.79 -21.13
C SER A 89 -12.09 9.42 -19.76
N ILE A 90 -11.79 8.60 -18.77
CA ILE A 90 -11.42 9.02 -17.43
C ILE A 90 -10.18 8.19 -17.00
N VAL A 91 -9.21 8.85 -16.41
CA VAL A 91 -7.98 8.24 -15.89
C VAL A 91 -7.67 8.80 -14.50
N ALA A 92 -6.81 8.16 -13.74
CA ALA A 92 -6.24 8.79 -12.55
C ALA A 92 -5.14 9.81 -12.93
N GLN A 93 -4.89 10.79 -12.06
CA GLN A 93 -3.87 11.81 -12.28
C GLN A 93 -2.47 11.20 -12.42
N SER A 94 -1.61 11.90 -13.20
CA SER A 94 -0.22 11.51 -13.41
C SER A 94 0.68 12.02 -12.28
N LYS A 95 1.37 11.12 -11.58
CA LYS A 95 2.41 11.48 -10.60
C LYS A 95 3.62 12.16 -11.26
N LEU A 96 3.94 11.79 -12.51
CA LEU A 96 5.05 12.37 -13.25
C LEU A 96 4.79 13.82 -13.71
N GLU A 97 3.52 14.20 -13.85
CA GLU A 97 3.12 15.58 -14.13
C GLU A 97 3.11 16.42 -12.85
N GLN A 98 2.69 15.83 -11.74
CA GLN A 98 2.69 16.48 -10.43
C GLN A 98 4.10 16.72 -9.90
N ASP A 99 4.99 15.76 -10.10
CA ASP A 99 6.40 15.87 -9.70
C ASP A 99 7.32 15.33 -10.79
N PRO A 100 7.79 16.19 -11.72
CA PRO A 100 8.68 15.78 -12.81
C PRO A 100 10.04 15.24 -12.33
N ARG A 101 10.44 15.49 -11.07
CA ARG A 101 11.67 14.98 -10.48
C ARG A 101 11.71 13.45 -10.46
N LEU A 102 10.54 12.80 -10.37
CA LEU A 102 10.40 11.34 -10.42
C LEU A 102 10.95 10.74 -11.72
N LYS A 103 10.88 11.47 -12.85
CA LYS A 103 11.48 11.03 -14.13
C LYS A 103 13.01 10.90 -14.05
N ILE A 104 13.65 11.75 -13.23
CA ILE A 104 15.10 11.70 -13.01
C ILE A 104 15.43 10.55 -12.07
N ILE A 105 14.72 10.43 -10.95
CA ILE A 105 14.95 9.39 -9.94
C ILE A 105 14.75 7.98 -10.52
N TRP A 106 13.76 7.79 -11.41
CA TRP A 106 13.48 6.50 -12.04
C TRP A 106 14.03 6.38 -13.47
N ALA A 107 15.05 7.17 -13.82
CA ALA A 107 15.63 7.16 -15.18
C ALA A 107 16.13 5.75 -15.59
N GLY A 108 15.55 5.23 -16.68
CA GLY A 108 15.80 3.86 -17.17
C GLY A 108 14.80 2.82 -16.71
N TYR A 109 13.87 3.15 -15.81
CA TYR A 109 12.80 2.27 -15.36
C TYR A 109 11.46 2.62 -16.03
N ALA A 110 10.57 1.65 -16.19
CA ALA A 110 9.30 1.84 -16.89
C ALA A 110 8.40 2.92 -16.26
N PHE A 111 8.48 3.10 -14.93
CA PHE A 111 7.74 4.12 -14.20
C PHE A 111 8.12 5.56 -14.58
N SER A 112 9.32 5.79 -15.14
CA SER A 112 9.70 7.11 -15.67
C SER A 112 8.96 7.49 -16.96
N LYS A 113 8.23 6.56 -17.57
CA LYS A 113 7.43 6.78 -18.79
C LYS A 113 5.99 7.15 -18.47
N ASP A 114 5.37 6.38 -17.58
CA ASP A 114 4.01 6.63 -17.12
C ASP A 114 3.86 6.09 -15.69
N PHE A 115 3.45 6.94 -14.77
CA PHE A 115 3.08 6.56 -13.41
C PHE A 115 1.88 7.40 -12.97
N ARG A 116 0.77 6.71 -12.77
CA ARG A 116 -0.50 7.27 -12.35
C ARG A 116 -0.97 6.63 -11.07
N GLU A 117 -1.80 7.34 -10.32
CA GLU A 117 -2.63 6.73 -9.30
C GLU A 117 -3.65 5.78 -9.95
N GLU A 118 -4.36 5.02 -9.13
CA GLU A 118 -5.43 4.13 -9.57
C GLU A 118 -6.81 4.75 -9.25
N ARG A 119 -7.81 4.50 -10.09
CA ARG A 119 -9.19 4.94 -9.85
C ARG A 119 -9.93 4.11 -8.80
N GLY A 120 -9.25 3.19 -8.13
CA GLY A 120 -9.77 2.29 -7.11
C GLY A 120 -10.09 0.88 -7.64
N HIS A 121 -10.49 0.00 -6.73
CA HIS A 121 -10.57 -1.45 -6.96
C HIS A 121 -11.41 -1.85 -8.18
N ALA A 122 -12.51 -1.17 -8.43
CA ALA A 122 -13.42 -1.47 -9.54
C ALA A 122 -12.84 -1.19 -10.94
N TYR A 123 -11.74 -0.40 -11.03
CA TYR A 123 -11.19 0.08 -12.29
C TYR A 123 -9.72 -0.27 -12.50
N MET A 124 -9.06 -0.83 -11.50
CA MET A 124 -7.61 -1.01 -11.50
C MET A 124 -7.10 -1.98 -12.57
N LEU A 125 -7.90 -2.96 -13.02
CA LEU A 125 -7.52 -3.83 -14.13
C LEU A 125 -7.45 -3.06 -15.45
N GLU A 126 -8.40 -2.17 -15.68
CA GLU A 126 -8.41 -1.29 -16.85
C GLU A 126 -7.25 -0.30 -16.79
N ASP A 127 -7.04 0.32 -15.63
CA ASP A 127 -5.94 1.27 -15.39
C ASP A 127 -4.58 0.63 -15.64
N GLN A 128 -4.36 -0.59 -15.13
CA GLN A 128 -3.12 -1.32 -15.35
C GLN A 128 -2.95 -1.77 -16.81
N THR A 129 -4.04 -2.12 -17.50
CA THR A 129 -3.98 -2.59 -18.90
C THR A 129 -3.54 -1.48 -19.86
N PHE A 130 -4.02 -0.26 -19.66
CA PHE A 130 -3.79 0.86 -20.57
C PHE A 130 -2.70 1.84 -20.10
N THR A 131 -1.93 1.52 -19.06
CA THR A 131 -0.75 2.32 -18.72
C THR A 131 0.33 2.16 -19.78
N GLU A 132 1.01 3.26 -20.15
CA GLU A 132 2.12 3.23 -21.12
C GLU A 132 3.28 2.34 -20.70
N ARG A 133 3.41 2.04 -19.40
CA ARG A 133 4.41 1.11 -18.87
C ARG A 133 4.33 -0.27 -19.51
N GLN A 134 3.12 -0.74 -19.83
CA GLN A 134 2.90 -2.06 -20.45
C GLN A 134 3.51 -2.16 -21.86
N ILE A 135 3.61 -1.00 -22.54
CA ILE A 135 4.17 -0.91 -23.91
C ILE A 135 5.65 -0.54 -23.85
N ALA A 136 6.05 0.34 -22.93
CA ALA A 136 7.42 0.85 -22.83
C ALA A 136 8.44 -0.20 -22.38
N ALA A 137 8.01 -1.20 -21.61
CA ALA A 137 8.83 -2.33 -21.18
C ALA A 137 7.94 -3.56 -20.95
N PRO A 138 8.34 -4.75 -21.43
CA PRO A 138 7.60 -5.99 -21.21
C PRO A 138 7.37 -6.21 -19.70
N GLN A 139 6.11 -6.21 -19.28
CA GLN A 139 5.72 -6.47 -17.90
C GLN A 139 5.30 -7.94 -17.73
N PRO A 140 5.53 -8.56 -16.56
CA PRO A 140 5.09 -9.92 -16.29
C PRO A 140 3.61 -9.98 -15.89
N GLY A 141 3.01 -11.15 -16.00
CA GLY A 141 1.67 -11.44 -15.49
C GLY A 141 1.55 -11.28 -13.97
N THR A 142 2.67 -11.23 -13.27
CA THR A 142 2.76 -10.92 -11.84
C THR A 142 2.05 -9.63 -11.45
N CYS A 143 2.00 -8.62 -12.34
CA CYS A 143 1.29 -7.36 -12.09
C CYS A 143 -0.21 -7.59 -11.81
N MET A 144 -0.81 -8.66 -12.35
CA MET A 144 -2.20 -9.02 -12.09
C MET A 144 -2.48 -9.30 -10.62
N HIS A 145 -1.46 -9.69 -9.84
CA HIS A 145 -1.60 -10.06 -8.43
C HIS A 145 -2.36 -9.03 -7.61
N CYS A 146 -2.10 -7.74 -7.86
CA CYS A 146 -2.71 -6.61 -7.16
C CYS A 146 -3.78 -5.87 -8.00
N HIS A 147 -3.85 -6.11 -9.33
CA HIS A 147 -4.70 -5.33 -10.21
C HIS A 147 -5.92 -6.08 -10.77
N ALA A 148 -6.13 -7.33 -10.39
CA ALA A 148 -7.19 -8.17 -10.92
C ALA A 148 -7.79 -9.12 -9.89
N SER A 149 -9.01 -9.62 -10.16
CA SER A 149 -9.56 -10.75 -9.44
C SER A 149 -8.84 -12.02 -9.87
N LEU A 150 -8.27 -12.76 -8.93
CA LEU A 150 -7.37 -13.88 -9.26
C LEU A 150 -7.70 -15.20 -8.57
N TYR A 151 -8.60 -15.21 -7.62
CA TYR A 151 -8.92 -16.46 -6.92
C TYR A 151 -9.35 -17.56 -7.90
N VAL A 152 -10.27 -17.21 -8.80
CA VAL A 152 -10.78 -18.15 -9.84
C VAL A 152 -9.71 -18.44 -10.88
N ALA A 153 -9.00 -17.42 -11.37
CA ALA A 153 -7.97 -17.57 -12.39
C ALA A 153 -6.81 -18.46 -11.91
N TYR A 154 -6.33 -18.27 -10.68
CA TYR A 154 -5.30 -19.14 -10.10
C TYR A 154 -5.75 -20.59 -9.96
N ARG A 155 -6.98 -20.83 -9.49
CA ARG A 155 -7.53 -22.18 -9.39
C ARG A 155 -7.63 -22.85 -10.75
N LYS A 156 -8.13 -22.15 -11.77
CA LYS A 156 -8.22 -22.68 -13.14
C LYS A 156 -6.84 -23.02 -13.71
N LEU A 157 -5.89 -22.10 -13.64
CA LEU A 157 -4.52 -22.32 -14.14
C LEU A 157 -3.78 -23.42 -13.38
N GLY A 158 -4.05 -23.55 -12.09
CA GLY A 158 -3.40 -24.51 -11.21
C GLY A 158 -4.14 -25.86 -11.08
N ASN A 159 -5.22 -26.10 -11.83
CA ASN A 159 -6.07 -27.29 -11.69
C ASN A 159 -6.55 -27.49 -10.24
N GLY A 160 -7.05 -26.42 -9.63
CA GLY A 160 -7.53 -26.36 -8.24
C GLY A 160 -6.49 -25.88 -7.23
N ASP A 161 -5.22 -25.85 -7.56
CA ASP A 161 -4.11 -25.42 -6.70
C ASP A 161 -3.78 -23.95 -6.95
N LEU A 162 -4.03 -23.09 -5.93
CA LEU A 162 -3.79 -21.64 -6.01
C LEU A 162 -2.31 -21.30 -6.21
N ILE A 163 -1.40 -22.03 -5.57
CA ILE A 163 0.03 -21.77 -5.65
C ILE A 163 0.56 -22.09 -7.04
N LYS A 164 0.19 -23.24 -7.59
CA LYS A 164 0.57 -23.60 -8.97
C LYS A 164 0.01 -22.61 -10.00
N GLY A 165 -1.22 -22.13 -9.80
CA GLY A 165 -1.82 -21.12 -10.67
C GLY A 165 -1.10 -19.78 -10.58
N PHE A 166 -0.76 -19.34 -9.38
CA PHE A 166 0.05 -18.17 -9.14
C PHE A 166 1.41 -18.25 -9.83
N GLU A 167 2.14 -19.36 -9.68
CA GLU A 167 3.44 -19.56 -10.31
C GLU A 167 3.35 -19.54 -11.84
N LYS A 168 2.35 -20.18 -12.43
CA LYS A 168 2.12 -20.14 -13.87
C LYS A 168 1.85 -18.73 -14.37
N MET A 169 0.98 -17.97 -13.68
CA MET A 169 0.63 -16.62 -14.09
C MET A 169 1.84 -15.66 -13.98
N ASN A 170 2.67 -15.78 -12.95
CA ASN A 170 3.86 -14.96 -12.78
C ASN A 170 4.84 -15.07 -13.97
N GLN A 171 4.94 -16.25 -14.57
CA GLN A 171 5.86 -16.53 -15.68
C GLN A 171 5.33 -16.02 -17.04
N MET A 172 4.04 -15.74 -17.14
CA MET A 172 3.44 -15.25 -18.39
C MET A 172 3.85 -13.79 -18.64
N PRO A 173 4.02 -13.37 -19.92
CA PRO A 173 3.96 -11.96 -20.26
C PRO A 173 2.59 -11.36 -19.88
N TYR A 174 2.56 -10.07 -19.54
CA TYR A 174 1.34 -9.38 -19.07
C TYR A 174 0.11 -9.64 -19.95
N PHE A 175 0.22 -9.46 -21.26
CA PHE A 175 -0.92 -9.59 -22.18
C PHE A 175 -1.38 -11.04 -22.36
N GLU A 176 -0.53 -12.04 -22.10
CA GLU A 176 -0.95 -13.44 -22.03
C GLU A 176 -1.71 -13.71 -20.73
N ALA A 177 -1.18 -13.27 -19.61
CA ALA A 177 -1.85 -13.36 -18.30
C ALA A 177 -3.22 -12.66 -18.32
N ARG A 178 -3.32 -11.51 -19.00
CA ARG A 178 -4.56 -10.72 -19.15
C ARG A 178 -5.70 -11.52 -19.80
N LYS A 179 -5.41 -12.48 -20.66
CA LYS A 179 -6.43 -13.33 -21.31
C LYS A 179 -7.15 -14.27 -20.31
N HIS A 180 -6.53 -14.56 -19.17
CA HIS A 180 -7.10 -15.41 -18.13
C HIS A 180 -7.90 -14.64 -17.08
N VAL A 181 -7.97 -13.32 -17.20
CA VAL A 181 -8.55 -12.43 -16.20
C VAL A 181 -9.59 -11.51 -16.84
N GLN A 182 -10.80 -11.44 -16.27
CA GLN A 182 -11.89 -10.63 -16.81
C GLN A 182 -12.32 -9.49 -15.89
N HIS A 183 -12.09 -9.64 -14.59
CA HIS A 183 -12.60 -8.73 -13.58
C HIS A 183 -11.46 -8.04 -12.80
N PRO A 184 -11.64 -6.76 -12.42
CA PRO A 184 -10.77 -6.11 -11.44
C PRO A 184 -10.90 -6.79 -10.08
N ILE A 185 -10.23 -6.27 -9.04
CA ILE A 185 -10.40 -6.78 -7.67
C ILE A 185 -11.90 -6.85 -7.34
N SER A 186 -12.36 -8.01 -6.89
CA SER A 186 -13.77 -8.31 -6.66
C SER A 186 -14.01 -8.81 -5.23
N CYS A 187 -15.28 -8.97 -4.88
CA CYS A 187 -15.72 -9.43 -3.56
C CYS A 187 -15.04 -10.74 -3.13
N ILE A 188 -14.91 -11.69 -4.08
CA ILE A 188 -14.32 -13.02 -3.86
C ILE A 188 -12.85 -12.97 -3.42
N ASP A 189 -12.13 -11.90 -3.75
CA ASP A 189 -10.72 -11.74 -3.39
C ASP A 189 -10.52 -11.45 -1.89
N CYS A 190 -11.57 -10.99 -1.21
CA CYS A 190 -11.55 -10.63 0.20
C CYS A 190 -12.56 -11.42 1.05
N HIS A 191 -13.58 -12.02 0.43
CA HIS A 191 -14.67 -12.69 1.14
C HIS A 191 -14.86 -14.14 0.70
N ASP A 192 -15.13 -15.01 1.65
CA ASP A 192 -15.63 -16.35 1.39
C ASP A 192 -17.09 -16.27 0.94
N PRO A 193 -17.49 -16.86 -0.21
CA PRO A 193 -18.83 -16.70 -0.76
C PRO A 193 -19.92 -17.36 0.07
N LYS A 194 -19.60 -18.37 0.86
CA LYS A 194 -20.57 -19.11 1.67
C LYS A 194 -20.83 -18.44 3.01
N THR A 195 -19.77 -17.98 3.66
CA THR A 195 -19.81 -17.47 5.04
C THR A 195 -19.72 -15.96 5.12
N MET A 196 -19.28 -15.28 4.07
CA MET A 196 -18.92 -13.85 4.04
C MET A 196 -17.77 -13.47 4.98
N GLN A 197 -17.09 -14.44 5.58
CA GLN A 197 -15.90 -14.17 6.37
C GLN A 197 -14.78 -13.61 5.47
N LEU A 198 -13.94 -12.77 6.06
CA LEU A 198 -12.74 -12.30 5.38
C LEU A 198 -11.79 -13.47 5.15
N ARG A 199 -11.21 -13.51 3.94
CA ARG A 199 -10.14 -14.45 3.62
C ARG A 199 -9.07 -13.78 2.76
N VAL A 200 -7.85 -14.20 2.93
CA VAL A 200 -6.73 -13.83 2.07
C VAL A 200 -6.62 -14.86 0.94
N THR A 201 -6.60 -14.40 -0.29
CA THR A 201 -6.58 -15.26 -1.49
C THR A 201 -5.27 -15.15 -2.28
N ARG A 202 -4.36 -14.29 -1.86
CA ARG A 202 -3.09 -14.01 -2.56
C ARG A 202 -1.95 -14.88 -2.01
N PRO A 203 -1.40 -15.84 -2.80
CA PRO A 203 -0.30 -16.70 -2.35
C PRO A 203 0.93 -15.94 -1.88
N GLY A 204 1.27 -14.82 -2.55
CA GLY A 204 2.39 -13.96 -2.12
C GLY A 204 2.28 -13.49 -0.68
N PHE A 205 1.08 -13.05 -0.26
CA PHE A 205 0.82 -12.62 1.12
C PHE A 205 0.85 -13.80 2.11
N LEU A 206 0.23 -14.92 1.75
CA LEU A 206 0.22 -16.12 2.61
C LEU A 206 1.65 -16.59 2.92
N GLU A 207 2.51 -16.61 1.91
CA GLU A 207 3.93 -16.98 2.05
C GLU A 207 4.73 -15.91 2.81
N GLY A 208 4.50 -14.63 2.51
CA GLY A 208 5.13 -13.51 3.20
C GLY A 208 4.82 -13.51 4.70
N MET A 209 3.54 -13.69 5.06
CA MET A 209 3.13 -13.80 6.46
C MET A 209 3.69 -15.05 7.15
N LYS A 210 3.72 -16.19 6.46
CA LYS A 210 4.35 -17.41 6.99
C LYS A 210 5.83 -17.17 7.31
N THR A 211 6.54 -16.47 6.41
CA THR A 211 7.95 -16.13 6.59
C THR A 211 8.15 -15.15 7.74
N LEU A 212 7.36 -14.08 7.79
CA LEU A 212 7.41 -13.07 8.85
C LEU A 212 7.14 -13.67 10.23
N LYS A 213 6.09 -14.50 10.34
CA LYS A 213 5.71 -15.16 11.60
C LYS A 213 6.74 -16.20 12.03
N ALA A 214 7.37 -16.90 11.07
CA ALA A 214 8.47 -17.82 11.37
C ALA A 214 9.68 -17.08 11.96
N ALA A 215 10.04 -15.90 11.44
CA ALA A 215 11.07 -15.04 12.01
C ALA A 215 10.73 -14.56 13.43
N GLN A 216 9.44 -14.47 13.77
CA GLN A 216 8.92 -14.18 15.12
C GLN A 216 8.78 -15.41 16.01
N GLY A 217 9.23 -16.59 15.57
CA GLY A 217 9.14 -17.84 16.31
C GLY A 217 7.83 -18.62 16.15
N ILE A 218 6.89 -18.15 15.35
CA ILE A 218 5.59 -18.80 15.12
C ILE A 218 5.69 -19.64 13.84
N LYS A 219 5.81 -20.95 14.00
CA LYS A 219 5.94 -21.90 12.89
C LYS A 219 4.58 -22.26 12.30
N ASN A 220 4.57 -22.55 10.98
CA ASN A 220 3.38 -23.02 10.25
C ASN A 220 2.16 -22.10 10.37
N TYR A 221 2.39 -20.78 10.44
CA TYR A 221 1.31 -19.81 10.49
C TYR A 221 0.46 -19.86 9.22
N ASP A 222 -0.85 -20.04 9.39
CA ASP A 222 -1.86 -19.93 8.34
C ASP A 222 -2.77 -18.73 8.62
N VAL A 223 -2.71 -17.75 7.74
CA VAL A 223 -3.46 -16.50 7.84
C VAL A 223 -4.96 -16.75 8.00
N ASN A 224 -5.52 -17.64 7.17
CA ASN A 224 -6.97 -17.82 7.08
C ASN A 224 -7.58 -18.57 8.27
N THR A 225 -6.77 -19.29 9.04
CA THR A 225 -7.24 -20.08 10.20
C THR A 225 -6.74 -19.53 11.53
N MET A 226 -5.60 -18.83 11.56
CA MET A 226 -4.95 -18.40 12.81
C MET A 226 -5.07 -16.89 13.07
N ALA A 227 -5.32 -16.08 12.05
CA ALA A 227 -5.49 -14.66 12.24
C ALA A 227 -6.81 -14.34 12.97
N THR A 228 -6.75 -13.39 13.87
CA THR A 228 -7.94 -12.84 14.51
C THR A 228 -8.79 -12.07 13.49
N ARG A 229 -10.08 -11.88 13.80
CA ARG A 229 -10.96 -11.06 12.96
C ARG A 229 -10.41 -9.66 12.75
N GLN A 230 -9.78 -9.06 13.76
CA GLN A 230 -9.21 -7.71 13.67
C GLN A 230 -7.97 -7.69 12.77
N GLU A 231 -7.07 -8.68 12.86
CA GLU A 231 -5.93 -8.81 11.94
C GLU A 231 -6.41 -9.00 10.50
N MET A 232 -7.43 -9.82 10.26
CA MET A 232 -7.99 -10.03 8.92
C MET A 232 -8.49 -8.73 8.27
N ARG A 233 -8.99 -7.77 9.08
CA ARG A 233 -9.42 -6.44 8.60
C ARG A 233 -8.26 -5.55 8.12
N SER A 234 -7.02 -5.96 8.37
CA SER A 234 -5.80 -5.39 7.79
C SER A 234 -5.20 -6.30 6.72
N PHE A 235 -5.20 -7.62 6.94
CA PHE A 235 -4.53 -8.57 6.05
C PHE A 235 -5.13 -8.64 4.65
N VAL A 236 -6.46 -8.49 4.54
CA VAL A 236 -7.11 -8.39 3.22
C VAL A 236 -6.71 -7.14 2.42
N CYS A 237 -6.24 -6.08 3.08
CA CYS A 237 -5.65 -4.92 2.42
C CYS A 237 -4.16 -5.17 2.12
N GLY A 238 -3.43 -5.67 3.13
CA GLY A 238 -2.01 -5.98 3.04
C GLY A 238 -1.66 -7.04 2.00
N GLN A 239 -2.64 -7.82 1.48
CA GLN A 239 -2.34 -8.76 0.39
C GLN A 239 -1.94 -8.07 -0.94
N CYS A 240 -2.12 -6.74 -1.06
CA CYS A 240 -1.74 -5.94 -2.21
C CYS A 240 -1.04 -4.62 -1.83
N HIS A 241 -1.37 -4.03 -0.68
CA HIS A 241 -0.77 -2.79 -0.19
C HIS A 241 0.48 -3.08 0.65
N VAL A 242 1.54 -3.50 -0.03
CA VAL A 242 2.81 -3.99 0.54
C VAL A 242 4.00 -3.69 -0.34
N GLU A 243 5.18 -3.74 0.25
CA GLU A 243 6.43 -3.83 -0.48
C GLU A 243 6.61 -5.24 -1.05
N TYR A 244 6.98 -5.33 -2.32
CA TYR A 244 7.23 -6.60 -3.01
C TYR A 244 8.27 -6.45 -4.12
N TYR A 245 8.79 -7.57 -4.61
CA TYR A 245 9.65 -7.61 -5.78
C TYR A 245 9.40 -8.87 -6.62
N PHE A 246 9.91 -8.87 -7.84
CA PHE A 246 9.82 -10.00 -8.75
C PHE A 246 11.11 -10.81 -8.73
N LYS A 247 11.09 -11.96 -8.05
CA LYS A 247 12.24 -12.81 -7.85
C LYS A 247 12.52 -13.69 -9.08
N GLY A 248 13.78 -13.72 -9.49
CA GLY A 248 14.28 -14.65 -10.51
C GLY A 248 13.81 -14.35 -11.92
N LYS A 249 14.09 -15.28 -12.82
CA LYS A 249 13.65 -15.24 -14.23
C LYS A 249 12.14 -15.47 -14.32
N GLU A 250 11.59 -16.22 -13.40
CA GLU A 250 10.17 -16.58 -13.27
C GLU A 250 9.30 -15.40 -12.83
N LYS A 251 9.92 -14.27 -12.50
CA LYS A 251 9.21 -13.06 -12.03
C LYS A 251 8.23 -13.33 -10.88
N ARG A 252 8.57 -14.32 -10.01
CA ARG A 252 7.73 -14.68 -8.87
C ARG A 252 7.62 -13.52 -7.91
N LEU A 253 6.40 -13.11 -7.59
CA LEU A 253 6.16 -12.08 -6.58
C LEU A 253 6.53 -12.61 -5.19
N VAL A 254 7.37 -11.83 -4.49
CA VAL A 254 7.84 -12.15 -3.13
C VAL A 254 7.79 -10.90 -2.27
N TYR A 255 7.38 -11.06 -1.01
CA TYR A 255 7.46 -10.00 -0.01
C TYR A 255 8.77 -10.14 0.79
N PRO A 256 9.57 -9.06 0.92
CA PRO A 256 10.93 -9.12 1.47
C PRO A 256 10.94 -9.11 3.02
N TRP A 257 10.12 -9.94 3.65
CA TRP A 257 9.80 -9.88 5.09
C TRP A 257 10.59 -10.87 5.96
N ALA A 258 11.57 -11.56 5.40
CA ALA A 258 12.33 -12.55 6.17
C ALA A 258 13.11 -11.93 7.36
N ASN A 259 13.53 -10.67 7.25
CA ASN A 259 14.22 -9.95 8.32
C ASN A 259 13.27 -9.03 9.13
N GLY A 260 12.02 -8.81 8.67
CA GLY A 260 11.04 -7.93 9.31
C GLY A 260 10.40 -6.93 8.34
N LEU A 261 9.69 -5.93 8.88
CA LEU A 261 8.89 -4.96 8.10
C LEU A 261 9.50 -3.56 8.01
N LYS A 262 10.60 -3.28 8.71
CA LYS A 262 11.22 -1.96 8.65
C LYS A 262 12.02 -1.79 7.36
N VAL A 263 12.10 -0.56 6.87
CA VAL A 263 12.85 -0.24 5.65
C VAL A 263 14.29 -0.74 5.69
N ASP A 264 14.94 -0.71 6.85
CA ASP A 264 16.33 -1.18 7.03
C ASP A 264 16.43 -2.71 6.97
N GLU A 265 15.43 -3.42 7.51
CA GLU A 265 15.32 -4.88 7.48
C GLU A 265 15.04 -5.36 6.03
N ILE A 266 14.16 -4.66 5.32
CA ILE A 266 13.87 -4.90 3.90
C ILE A 266 15.09 -4.60 3.03
N MET A 267 15.79 -3.50 3.27
CA MET A 267 17.02 -3.16 2.56
C MET A 267 18.11 -4.23 2.76
N ALA A 268 18.29 -4.70 4.01
CA ALA A 268 19.21 -5.78 4.31
C ALA A 268 18.84 -7.08 3.59
N TYR A 269 17.55 -7.39 3.49
CA TYR A 269 17.06 -8.53 2.72
C TYR A 269 17.41 -8.41 1.23
N TYR A 270 17.19 -7.24 0.61
CA TYR A 270 17.56 -7.00 -0.78
C TYR A 270 19.06 -7.08 -1.03
N ASP A 271 19.87 -6.57 -0.11
CA ASP A 271 21.33 -6.64 -0.21
C ASP A 271 21.83 -8.10 -0.07
N GLN A 272 21.28 -8.89 0.87
CA GLN A 272 21.59 -10.32 1.03
C GLN A 272 21.24 -11.14 -0.23
N ASN A 273 20.18 -10.78 -0.92
CA ASN A 273 19.74 -11.43 -2.16
C ASN A 273 20.33 -10.82 -3.43
N GLN A 274 21.21 -9.82 -3.32
CA GLN A 274 21.81 -9.07 -4.44
C GLN A 274 20.74 -8.59 -5.44
N HIS A 275 19.56 -8.24 -4.93
CA HIS A 275 18.43 -7.82 -5.77
C HIS A 275 18.57 -6.37 -6.20
N LYS A 276 18.18 -6.11 -7.46
CA LYS A 276 17.99 -4.78 -8.04
C LYS A 276 16.81 -4.82 -8.99
N ASP A 277 16.04 -3.77 -9.08
CA ASP A 277 14.97 -3.65 -10.06
C ASP A 277 15.50 -3.19 -11.41
N TRP A 278 16.45 -2.23 -11.41
CA TRP A 278 17.10 -1.78 -12.64
C TRP A 278 18.47 -1.15 -12.36
N VAL A 279 19.16 -0.85 -13.45
CA VAL A 279 20.39 -0.03 -13.42
C VAL A 279 20.01 1.40 -13.84
N HIS A 280 20.25 2.36 -12.98
CA HIS A 280 19.91 3.76 -13.22
C HIS A 280 20.65 4.31 -14.45
N LYS A 281 19.89 4.82 -15.44
CA LYS A 281 20.43 5.19 -16.76
C LYS A 281 21.59 6.19 -16.69
N GLU A 282 21.50 7.20 -15.84
CA GLU A 282 22.49 8.28 -15.78
C GLU A 282 23.73 7.88 -14.96
N THR A 283 23.54 7.25 -13.82
CA THR A 283 24.62 7.00 -12.86
C THR A 283 25.23 5.61 -12.98
N GLY A 284 24.46 4.61 -13.42
CA GLY A 284 24.84 3.20 -13.40
C GLY A 284 24.70 2.54 -12.02
N ALA A 285 24.00 3.17 -11.09
CA ALA A 285 23.70 2.59 -9.79
C ALA A 285 22.68 1.44 -9.94
N GLU A 286 22.86 0.35 -9.19
CA GLU A 286 21.90 -0.73 -9.05
C GLU A 286 20.84 -0.34 -8.01
N VAL A 287 19.67 0.05 -8.47
CA VAL A 287 18.65 0.69 -7.63
C VAL A 287 17.40 -0.16 -7.47
N LEU A 288 16.58 0.21 -6.48
CA LEU A 288 15.34 -0.44 -6.08
C LEU A 288 14.18 0.54 -6.27
N LYS A 289 13.01 0.00 -6.58
CA LYS A 289 11.73 0.72 -6.56
C LYS A 289 10.89 0.19 -5.40
N ALA A 290 10.59 1.05 -4.43
CA ALA A 290 9.57 0.72 -3.45
C ALA A 290 8.19 0.69 -4.11
N GLN A 291 7.34 -0.27 -3.74
CA GLN A 291 6.07 -0.49 -4.41
C GLN A 291 4.91 0.21 -3.67
N HIS A 292 4.33 -0.44 -2.67
CA HIS A 292 3.19 0.05 -1.89
C HIS A 292 3.36 -0.30 -0.40
N PRO A 293 4.36 0.26 0.32
CA PRO A 293 4.73 -0.17 1.67
C PRO A 293 3.77 0.35 2.76
N GLU A 294 2.46 0.45 2.47
CA GLU A 294 1.46 0.90 3.43
C GLU A 294 1.35 -0.05 4.62
N PHE A 295 1.35 -1.37 4.38
CA PHE A 295 1.27 -2.36 5.44
C PHE A 295 2.48 -2.30 6.37
N GLU A 296 3.68 -2.16 5.81
CA GLU A 296 4.93 -2.03 6.54
C GLU A 296 4.97 -0.75 7.38
N MET A 297 4.63 0.39 6.80
CA MET A 297 4.61 1.66 7.50
C MET A 297 3.52 1.71 8.57
N TRP A 298 2.30 1.28 8.24
CA TRP A 298 1.19 1.24 9.19
C TRP A 298 1.53 0.39 10.43
N ASN A 299 2.19 -0.77 10.28
CA ASN A 299 2.60 -1.63 11.41
C ASN A 299 3.55 -0.94 12.39
N GLN A 300 4.24 0.12 12.00
CA GLN A 300 5.14 0.90 12.86
C GLN A 300 4.42 2.07 13.54
N GLY A 301 3.17 2.34 13.15
CA GLY A 301 2.36 3.43 13.66
C GLY A 301 1.66 3.14 14.98
N ILE A 302 1.19 4.22 15.62
CA ILE A 302 0.48 4.14 16.92
C ILE A 302 -0.88 3.44 16.78
N HIS A 303 -1.57 3.63 15.66
CA HIS A 303 -2.89 3.03 15.43
C HIS A 303 -2.79 1.50 15.33
N ALA A 304 -1.80 0.97 14.62
CA ALA A 304 -1.56 -0.47 14.57
C ALA A 304 -1.26 -1.05 15.95
N ARG A 305 -0.41 -0.37 16.74
CA ARG A 305 -0.10 -0.77 18.12
C ARG A 305 -1.30 -0.71 19.06
N ALA A 306 -2.26 0.16 18.78
CA ALA A 306 -3.52 0.27 19.49
C ALA A 306 -4.58 -0.73 19.01
N GLY A 307 -4.26 -1.61 18.05
CA GLY A 307 -5.17 -2.63 17.52
C GLY A 307 -6.20 -2.10 16.51
N VAL A 308 -5.98 -0.89 15.96
CA VAL A 308 -6.83 -0.32 14.89
C VAL A 308 -6.46 -0.98 13.57
N ALA A 309 -7.43 -1.49 12.82
CA ALA A 309 -7.21 -2.10 11.53
C ALA A 309 -7.33 -1.07 10.37
N CYS A 310 -6.76 -1.40 9.21
CA CYS A 310 -6.89 -0.59 7.99
C CYS A 310 -8.36 -0.27 7.68
N ALA A 311 -9.22 -1.29 7.75
CA ALA A 311 -10.65 -1.15 7.48
C ALA A 311 -11.41 -0.29 8.51
N ASP A 312 -10.88 -0.05 9.71
CA ASP A 312 -11.53 0.82 10.69
C ASP A 312 -11.53 2.28 10.21
N CYS A 313 -10.50 2.69 9.47
CA CYS A 313 -10.36 4.02 8.91
C CYS A 313 -10.85 4.12 7.45
N HIS A 314 -10.46 3.15 6.59
CA HIS A 314 -10.72 3.20 5.15
C HIS A 314 -12.07 2.57 4.73
N MET A 315 -12.65 1.73 5.58
CA MET A 315 -13.95 1.09 5.40
C MET A 315 -14.79 1.19 6.69
N PRO A 316 -14.97 2.41 7.25
CA PRO A 316 -15.66 2.57 8.53
C PRO A 316 -17.11 2.06 8.44
N TYR A 317 -17.66 1.67 9.57
CA TYR A 317 -19.06 1.28 9.60
C TYR A 317 -19.98 2.48 9.41
N LYS A 318 -20.99 2.31 8.57
CA LYS A 318 -22.09 3.25 8.39
C LYS A 318 -23.45 2.57 8.61
N ARG A 319 -24.47 3.36 8.91
CA ARG A 319 -25.86 2.90 8.97
C ARG A 319 -26.57 3.33 7.71
N GLU A 320 -27.27 2.37 7.11
CA GLU A 320 -28.21 2.59 6.02
C GLU A 320 -29.55 2.02 6.46
N GLY A 321 -30.46 2.89 6.93
CA GLY A 321 -31.64 2.46 7.63
C GLY A 321 -31.30 1.68 8.92
N ALA A 322 -31.88 0.49 9.09
CA ALA A 322 -31.59 -0.40 10.21
C ALA A 322 -30.26 -1.15 10.09
N MET A 323 -29.68 -1.22 8.90
CA MET A 323 -28.47 -2.02 8.64
C MET A 323 -27.20 -1.27 9.01
N LYS A 324 -26.27 -1.97 9.68
CA LYS A 324 -24.89 -1.52 9.90
C LYS A 324 -23.99 -2.24 8.91
N ILE A 325 -23.41 -1.51 7.98
CA ILE A 325 -22.55 -2.04 6.93
C ILE A 325 -21.16 -1.42 6.99
N SER A 326 -20.16 -2.13 6.50
CA SER A 326 -18.84 -1.57 6.21
C SER A 326 -18.90 -0.75 4.92
N ASP A 327 -18.35 0.46 4.91
CA ASP A 327 -18.36 1.34 3.74
C ASP A 327 -17.35 0.86 2.70
N HIS A 328 -17.84 0.34 1.57
CA HIS A 328 -17.01 -0.16 0.47
C HIS A 328 -16.57 0.93 -0.53
N HIS A 329 -16.93 2.21 -0.26
CA HIS A 329 -16.32 3.34 -0.94
C HIS A 329 -14.96 3.64 -0.30
N VAL A 330 -13.97 2.79 -0.63
CA VAL A 330 -12.61 2.88 -0.07
C VAL A 330 -11.93 4.14 -0.58
N ARG A 331 -11.57 5.05 0.33
CA ARG A 331 -10.99 6.36 0.03
C ARG A 331 -10.22 6.92 1.22
N SER A 332 -9.64 8.11 1.06
CA SER A 332 -8.98 8.79 2.18
C SER A 332 -9.95 8.98 3.36
N PRO A 333 -9.55 8.59 4.59
CA PRO A 333 -10.36 8.82 5.80
C PRO A 333 -10.68 10.29 6.06
N LEU A 334 -9.87 11.23 5.55
CA LEU A 334 -10.14 12.68 5.63
C LEU A 334 -11.41 13.13 4.91
N LEU A 335 -11.93 12.32 3.98
CA LEU A 335 -13.20 12.55 3.31
C LEU A 335 -14.40 12.02 4.11
N ASN A 336 -14.16 11.43 5.29
CA ASN A 336 -15.18 10.80 6.12
C ASN A 336 -14.79 10.77 7.61
N ILE A 337 -14.30 11.90 8.14
CA ILE A 337 -13.69 12.02 9.47
C ILE A 337 -14.65 11.55 10.58
N ASN A 338 -15.94 11.90 10.47
CA ASN A 338 -16.95 11.54 11.48
C ASN A 338 -17.09 10.03 11.69
N ARG A 339 -16.88 9.22 10.65
CA ARG A 339 -16.97 7.75 10.74
C ARG A 339 -15.61 7.09 10.93
N SER A 340 -14.56 7.66 10.33
CA SER A 340 -13.21 7.10 10.39
C SER A 340 -12.50 7.43 11.70
N CYS A 341 -12.62 8.68 12.18
CA CYS A 341 -11.85 9.18 13.32
C CYS A 341 -12.68 9.33 14.59
N GLN A 342 -13.88 9.96 14.49
CA GLN A 342 -14.69 10.30 15.66
C GLN A 342 -15.37 9.08 16.32
N THR A 343 -15.28 7.88 15.75
CA THR A 343 -15.63 6.65 16.45
C THR A 343 -14.75 6.38 17.68
N CYS A 344 -13.53 6.90 17.70
CA CYS A 344 -12.56 6.77 18.80
C CYS A 344 -12.14 8.11 19.37
N HIS A 345 -12.01 9.17 18.55
CA HIS A 345 -11.57 10.50 18.94
C HIS A 345 -12.76 11.43 19.19
N LYS A 346 -12.71 12.20 20.30
CA LYS A 346 -13.78 13.15 20.67
C LYS A 346 -13.56 14.57 20.16
N ALA A 347 -12.43 14.83 19.49
CA ALA A 347 -12.12 16.14 18.91
C ALA A 347 -13.07 16.45 17.72
N SER A 348 -13.21 17.71 17.37
CA SER A 348 -14.00 18.14 16.22
C SER A 348 -13.40 17.62 14.90
N GLU A 349 -14.21 17.54 13.84
CA GLU A 349 -13.70 17.16 12.50
C GLU A 349 -12.62 18.12 12.02
N GLN A 350 -12.73 19.40 12.33
CA GLN A 350 -11.74 20.41 11.97
C GLN A 350 -10.42 20.16 12.69
N GLU A 351 -10.40 19.95 13.98
CA GLU A 351 -9.18 19.66 14.74
C GLU A 351 -8.50 18.38 14.26
N LEU A 352 -9.27 17.34 13.98
CA LEU A 352 -8.73 16.08 13.47
C LEU A 352 -8.13 16.26 12.08
N ARG A 353 -8.80 17.00 11.20
CA ARG A 353 -8.30 17.36 9.87
C ARG A 353 -7.00 18.14 9.96
N GLU A 354 -6.98 19.20 10.72
CA GLU A 354 -5.80 20.04 10.93
C GLU A 354 -4.62 19.23 11.47
N ARG A 355 -4.88 18.32 12.43
CA ARG A 355 -3.85 17.43 12.96
C ARG A 355 -3.24 16.53 11.90
N VAL A 356 -4.06 15.91 11.05
CA VAL A 356 -3.59 15.08 9.94
C VAL A 356 -2.80 15.92 8.94
N GLU A 357 -3.34 17.06 8.54
CA GLU A 357 -2.69 17.96 7.57
C GLU A 357 -1.34 18.50 8.07
N ILE A 358 -1.19 18.79 9.37
CA ILE A 358 0.11 19.16 9.96
C ILE A 358 1.14 18.02 9.81
N ILE A 359 0.74 16.78 10.07
CA ILE A 359 1.61 15.61 9.92
C ILE A 359 2.03 15.47 8.46
N GLN A 360 1.07 15.49 7.57
CA GLN A 360 1.29 15.35 6.13
C GLN A 360 2.13 16.50 5.56
N GLN A 361 1.88 17.75 5.98
CA GLN A 361 2.67 18.90 5.56
C GLN A 361 4.15 18.77 5.94
N ARG A 362 4.43 18.30 7.16
CA ARG A 362 5.81 18.11 7.64
C ARG A 362 6.51 17.02 6.86
N THR A 363 5.84 15.89 6.66
CA THR A 363 6.39 14.78 5.87
C THR A 363 6.61 15.20 4.42
N PHE A 364 5.65 15.87 3.80
CA PHE A 364 5.75 16.38 2.43
C PHE A 364 6.91 17.38 2.26
N GLY A 365 7.08 18.28 3.23
CA GLY A 365 8.21 19.22 3.23
C GLY A 365 9.56 18.53 3.33
N LEU A 366 9.70 17.56 4.23
CA LEU A 366 10.94 16.79 4.39
C LEU A 366 11.21 15.86 3.19
N ARG A 367 10.15 15.25 2.63
CA ARG A 367 10.22 14.46 1.39
C ARG A 367 10.77 15.30 0.22
N ASN A 368 10.29 16.53 0.08
CA ASN A 368 10.81 17.43 -0.97
C ASN A 368 12.29 17.74 -0.77
N GLN A 369 12.73 18.02 0.45
CA GLN A 369 14.16 18.23 0.76
C GLN A 369 15.01 16.99 0.43
N ALA A 370 14.53 15.79 0.76
CA ALA A 370 15.21 14.55 0.43
C ALA A 370 15.27 14.30 -1.08
N MET A 371 14.19 14.64 -1.79
CA MET A 371 14.12 14.50 -3.24
C MET A 371 15.08 15.45 -3.96
N ASP A 372 15.12 16.72 -3.56
CA ASP A 372 16.03 17.71 -4.13
C ASP A 372 17.50 17.29 -3.89
N ALA A 373 17.82 16.90 -2.66
CA ALA A 373 19.15 16.41 -2.31
C ALA A 373 19.56 15.16 -3.14
N LEU A 374 18.65 14.21 -3.34
CA LEU A 374 18.90 13.01 -4.14
C LEU A 374 19.12 13.36 -5.63
N ILE A 375 18.36 14.29 -6.17
CA ILE A 375 18.54 14.75 -7.56
C ILE A 375 19.91 15.40 -7.76
N GLU A 376 20.30 16.30 -6.86
CA GLU A 376 21.64 16.90 -6.88
C GLU A 376 22.71 15.82 -6.87
N PHE A 377 22.58 14.82 -6.00
CA PHE A 377 23.54 13.72 -5.91
C PHE A 377 23.59 12.84 -7.17
N ILE A 378 22.44 12.56 -7.80
CA ILE A 378 22.38 11.87 -9.09
C ILE A 378 23.17 12.64 -10.15
N LEU A 379 23.02 13.98 -10.19
CA LEU A 379 23.76 14.86 -11.12
C LEU A 379 25.25 14.90 -10.80
N ASP A 380 25.63 14.89 -9.51
CA ASP A 380 27.04 14.81 -9.08
C ASP A 380 27.69 13.51 -9.55
N ILE A 381 27.02 12.36 -9.35
CA ILE A 381 27.52 11.06 -9.84
C ILE A 381 27.64 11.05 -11.36
N LYS A 382 26.62 11.56 -12.07
CA LYS A 382 26.64 11.68 -13.53
C LYS A 382 27.83 12.50 -14.01
N SER A 383 28.07 13.65 -13.38
CA SER A 383 29.20 14.53 -13.70
C SER A 383 30.56 13.87 -13.39
N ALA A 384 30.67 13.22 -12.23
CA ALA A 384 31.90 12.50 -11.87
C ALA A 384 32.20 11.35 -12.84
N LYS A 385 31.19 10.58 -13.24
CA LYS A 385 31.29 9.50 -14.23
C LYS A 385 31.70 10.02 -15.61
N ALA A 386 31.19 11.18 -16.03
CA ALA A 386 31.53 11.79 -17.32
C ALA A 386 33.00 12.30 -17.36
N LYS A 387 33.51 12.77 -16.21
CA LYS A 387 34.91 13.23 -16.08
C LYS A 387 35.90 12.06 -16.01
N ASP A 388 35.56 11.00 -15.33
CA ASP A 388 36.36 9.79 -15.18
C ASP A 388 35.49 8.58 -14.89
N ALA A 389 35.23 7.76 -15.89
CA ALA A 389 34.42 6.56 -15.77
C ALA A 389 35.02 5.49 -14.83
N ASN A 390 36.32 5.53 -14.61
CA ASN A 390 37.08 4.60 -13.76
C ASN A 390 37.31 5.14 -12.34
N ASN A 391 36.67 6.27 -11.99
CA ASN A 391 36.81 6.84 -10.65
C ASN A 391 36.42 5.82 -9.58
N PRO A 392 37.31 5.42 -8.67
CA PRO A 392 37.05 4.38 -7.67
C PRO A 392 35.94 4.77 -6.67
N GLN A 393 35.69 6.06 -6.47
CA GLN A 393 34.60 6.53 -5.61
C GLN A 393 33.22 6.30 -6.19
N LEU A 394 33.07 6.07 -7.51
CA LEU A 394 31.77 5.85 -8.15
C LEU A 394 31.05 4.62 -7.60
N ALA A 395 31.76 3.55 -7.28
CA ALA A 395 31.15 2.35 -6.73
C ALA A 395 30.44 2.64 -5.39
N LEU A 396 31.13 3.33 -4.49
CA LEU A 396 30.59 3.67 -3.18
C LEU A 396 29.52 4.77 -3.28
N ALA A 397 29.66 5.75 -4.17
CA ALA A 397 28.64 6.76 -4.43
C ALA A 397 27.34 6.13 -4.96
N ARG A 398 27.42 5.15 -5.85
CA ARG A 398 26.26 4.38 -6.35
C ARG A 398 25.58 3.57 -5.27
N ASP A 399 26.33 2.99 -4.33
CA ASP A 399 25.76 2.29 -3.18
C ASP A 399 25.01 3.27 -2.26
N TYR A 400 25.55 4.45 -2.01
CA TYR A 400 24.83 5.50 -1.28
C TYR A 400 23.58 5.98 -2.02
N GLN A 401 23.62 6.13 -3.36
CA GLN A 401 22.45 6.44 -4.16
C GLN A 401 21.37 5.36 -3.99
N ARG A 402 21.74 4.08 -4.15
CA ARG A 402 20.81 2.95 -3.96
C ARG A 402 20.09 3.03 -2.61
N LYS A 403 20.85 3.21 -1.53
CA LYS A 403 20.31 3.25 -0.16
C LYS A 403 19.47 4.49 0.12
N ALA A 404 19.90 5.65 -0.37
CA ALA A 404 19.18 6.90 -0.21
C ALA A 404 17.89 6.91 -1.04
N GLN A 405 17.96 6.47 -2.29
CA GLN A 405 16.84 6.43 -3.21
C GLN A 405 15.74 5.48 -2.72
N PHE A 406 16.09 4.28 -2.26
CA PHE A 406 15.10 3.34 -1.74
C PHE A 406 14.37 3.88 -0.50
N ARG A 407 15.09 4.56 0.41
CA ARG A 407 14.48 5.19 1.59
C ARG A 407 13.51 6.31 1.22
N LEU A 408 13.91 7.18 0.31
CA LEU A 408 13.02 8.23 -0.20
C LEU A 408 11.78 7.62 -0.86
N ASP A 409 12.00 6.65 -1.75
CA ASP A 409 10.94 6.02 -2.53
C ASP A 409 9.97 5.20 -1.64
N PHE A 410 10.46 4.65 -0.53
CA PHE A 410 9.64 3.94 0.45
C PHE A 410 8.61 4.85 1.14
N VAL A 411 8.96 6.10 1.40
CA VAL A 411 8.02 7.10 1.93
C VAL A 411 7.19 7.75 0.82
N GLU A 412 7.73 7.89 -0.39
CA GLU A 412 7.02 8.45 -1.56
C GLU A 412 5.92 7.51 -2.06
N ALA A 413 6.19 6.21 -2.07
CA ALA A 413 5.26 5.20 -2.55
C ALA A 413 4.17 4.85 -1.53
N GLU A 414 4.35 5.24 -0.27
CA GLU A 414 3.40 5.07 0.82
C GLU A 414 2.38 6.23 0.81
N ASN A 415 1.11 5.93 0.55
CA ASN A 415 0.10 6.92 0.16
C ASN A 415 -0.49 7.75 1.32
N SER A 416 -0.09 7.51 2.59
CA SER A 416 -0.60 8.31 3.72
C SER A 416 0.10 9.66 3.89
N THR A 417 1.17 9.90 3.13
CA THR A 417 2.06 11.06 3.29
C THR A 417 2.55 11.16 4.75
N GLY A 418 2.99 10.00 5.30
CA GLY A 418 3.54 9.86 6.64
C GLY A 418 2.51 9.74 7.77
N PHE A 419 1.21 9.77 7.51
CA PHE A 419 0.21 9.68 8.58
C PHE A 419 0.22 8.31 9.28
N HIS A 420 0.48 7.23 8.56
CA HIS A 420 0.52 5.89 9.15
C HIS A 420 1.59 5.76 10.24
N ALA A 421 2.80 6.32 10.02
CA ALA A 421 3.89 6.31 10.99
C ALA A 421 4.77 7.58 10.86
N PRO A 422 4.33 8.74 11.37
CA PRO A 422 4.98 10.02 11.09
C PRO A 422 6.43 10.10 11.60
N GLN A 423 6.73 9.49 12.73
CA GLN A 423 8.09 9.47 13.28
C GLN A 423 9.03 8.63 12.43
N GLU A 424 8.55 7.48 11.95
CA GLU A 424 9.32 6.59 11.09
C GLU A 424 9.54 7.20 9.69
N ALA A 425 8.51 7.80 9.09
CA ALA A 425 8.64 8.52 7.83
C ALA A 425 9.69 9.64 7.92
N ALA A 426 9.69 10.41 9.00
CA ALA A 426 10.68 11.47 9.22
C ALA A 426 12.10 10.90 9.39
N ARG A 427 12.28 9.80 10.14
CA ARG A 427 13.56 9.11 10.30
C ARG A 427 14.09 8.63 8.96
N ILE A 428 13.27 7.93 8.19
CA ILE A 428 13.65 7.36 6.88
C ILE A 428 14.12 8.47 5.92
N LEU A 429 13.39 9.58 5.86
CA LEU A 429 13.75 10.71 4.99
C LEU A 429 15.03 11.41 5.46
N ALA A 430 15.22 11.59 6.78
CA ALA A 430 16.45 12.13 7.33
C ALA A 430 17.67 11.23 7.02
N ASP A 431 17.51 9.91 7.12
CA ASP A 431 18.54 8.94 6.75
C ASP A 431 18.86 9.00 5.26
N SER A 432 17.84 9.16 4.39
CA SER A 432 18.05 9.38 2.95
C SER A 432 18.95 10.60 2.69
N ILE A 433 18.62 11.76 3.28
CA ILE A 433 19.43 12.99 3.16
C ILE A 433 20.86 12.78 3.67
N ASN A 434 21.02 12.10 4.82
CA ASN A 434 22.35 11.83 5.39
C ASN A 434 23.19 10.94 4.46
N LEU A 435 22.60 9.91 3.84
CA LEU A 435 23.26 9.05 2.87
C LEU A 435 23.69 9.82 1.61
N VAL A 436 22.83 10.70 1.10
CA VAL A 436 23.17 11.62 0.01
C VAL A 436 24.42 12.44 0.35
N ARG A 437 24.44 13.10 1.51
CA ARG A 437 25.59 13.92 1.96
C ARG A 437 26.87 13.11 2.11
N LYS A 438 26.78 11.89 2.64
CA LYS A 438 27.95 10.98 2.71
C LYS A 438 28.47 10.64 1.32
N GLY A 439 27.59 10.36 0.37
CA GLY A 439 27.95 10.07 -1.01
C GLY A 439 28.58 11.28 -1.74
N GLN A 440 28.02 12.47 -1.56
CA GLN A 440 28.57 13.71 -2.11
C GLN A 440 29.98 13.98 -1.57
N ARG A 441 30.20 13.82 -0.25
CA ARG A 441 31.52 14.00 0.37
C ARG A 441 32.56 13.08 -0.23
N ILE A 442 32.27 11.82 -0.48
CA ILE A 442 33.18 10.86 -1.09
C ILE A 442 33.59 11.32 -2.48
N LEU A 443 32.69 11.84 -3.29
CA LEU A 443 33.02 12.36 -4.62
C LEU A 443 33.95 13.59 -4.57
N LEU A 444 33.90 14.38 -3.47
CA LEU A 444 34.74 15.56 -3.26
C LEU A 444 36.15 15.21 -2.71
N GLU A 445 36.29 14.15 -1.93
CA GLU A 445 37.57 13.78 -1.27
C GLU A 445 38.71 13.48 -2.25
N ARG A 446 38.42 13.14 -3.50
CA ARG A 446 39.44 12.94 -4.56
C ARG A 446 40.20 14.21 -4.92
N ASN A 447 39.65 15.39 -4.64
CA ASN A 447 40.28 16.66 -5.03
C ASN A 447 41.26 17.20 -3.97
N LYS A 448 41.44 16.53 -2.84
CA LYS A 448 42.46 16.91 -1.85
C LYS A 448 43.77 16.12 -2.15
N PRO A 449 44.90 16.80 -2.34
CA PRO A 449 46.19 16.11 -2.35
C PRO A 449 46.31 15.37 -1.00
N LYS A 450 46.85 14.13 -1.02
CA LYS A 450 47.17 13.37 0.19
C LYS A 450 48.22 14.15 1.01
N ASN A 451 47.81 15.12 1.80
CA ASN A 451 48.60 15.60 2.91
C ASN A 451 48.48 14.51 4.00
N ARG A 452 49.55 13.74 4.16
CA ARG A 452 49.87 13.01 5.37
C ARG A 452 49.92 14.04 6.48
N ASP A 453 49.20 13.86 7.53
CA ASP A 453 49.17 14.49 8.85
C ASP A 453 47.77 15.04 9.19
N SER A 454 46.90 14.14 9.66
CA SER A 454 45.81 14.48 10.57
C SER A 454 45.34 13.24 11.36
N ASP A 455 46.31 12.53 11.95
CA ASP A 455 46.00 11.72 13.14
C ASP A 455 45.85 12.69 14.32
N GLY A 456 44.65 13.11 14.64
CA GLY A 456 44.50 13.98 15.79
C GLY A 456 43.16 14.67 15.98
N LEU A 457 42.01 14.05 15.59
CA LEU A 457 40.69 14.66 15.94
C LEU A 457 39.56 13.65 16.12
N ASP A 458 39.82 12.48 16.71
CA ASP A 458 38.75 11.50 16.97
C ASP A 458 38.61 11.08 18.44
N SER A 459 38.86 12.01 19.37
CA SER A 459 38.76 11.71 20.81
C SER A 459 37.78 12.62 21.59
N ARG A 460 36.83 13.30 20.95
CA ARG A 460 35.97 14.25 21.67
C ARG A 460 34.51 13.86 21.88
N PHE A 461 34.08 12.68 21.44
CA PHE A 461 32.74 12.22 21.77
C PHE A 461 32.76 10.75 22.17
N PRO A 462 32.51 10.40 23.42
CA PRO A 462 32.27 9.02 23.82
C PRO A 462 30.93 8.56 23.20
N ARG A 463 30.92 7.35 22.68
CA ARG A 463 29.70 6.66 22.26
C ARG A 463 29.07 6.09 23.53
N GLU A 464 27.89 6.58 23.89
CA GLU A 464 26.92 5.87 24.72
C GLU A 464 25.87 5.22 23.82
#